data_b6742745b61deeef0ecefb23c0105719
#
_entry.id   b6742745b61deeef0ecefb23c0105719
#
_cell.length_a   1.000
_cell.length_b   1.000
_cell.length_c   1.000
_cell.angle_alpha   90.00
_cell.angle_beta   90.00
_cell.angle_gamma   90.00
#
_symmetry.space_group_name_H-M   'P 1'
#
loop_
_entity.id
_entity.type
_entity.pdbx_description
1 polymer ?
#
loop_
_entity_poly.entity_id
_entity_poly.type
_entity_poly.pdbx_seq_one_letter_code
_entity_poly.pdbx_strand_id
1 'polypeptide(L)'
;KSASIQDHGDHAELNFDSEIDIKLELSLGITAEKPYLIFDIVDQKGLQLSGKRISIPGQDEDWESPRHNLNIKLRCCFQRGIYRCRFRIVNAPTLEQTQLLSRQDDLISINMIQDVRERFTGIFPVPMHCEWSQGGNSMDKSS
;
A
#
# COMPACT_ATOMS: atom_id res chain seq x y z
N LYS A 1 -15.24 11.20 3.58
CA LYS A 1 -14.22 10.18 3.48
C LYS A 1 -13.64 9.87 4.83
N SER A 2 -13.59 8.61 5.16
CA SER A 2 -12.95 8.17 6.38
C SER A 2 -12.17 6.91 6.11
N ALA A 3 -11.09 6.72 6.85
CA ALA A 3 -10.29 5.52 6.78
C ALA A 3 -9.90 5.10 8.20
N SER A 4 -9.87 3.81 8.43
CA SER A 4 -9.42 3.27 9.70
C SER A 4 -8.80 1.90 9.48
N ILE A 5 -7.95 1.50 10.42
CA ILE A 5 -7.40 0.16 10.46
C ILE A 5 -8.26 -0.63 11.43
N GLN A 6 -8.71 -1.81 11.01
CA GLN A 6 -9.54 -2.64 11.88
C GLN A 6 -8.82 -2.93 13.19
N ASP A 7 -9.49 -2.67 14.30
CA ASP A 7 -8.99 -2.84 15.67
C ASP A 7 -7.89 -1.87 16.10
N HIS A 8 -7.52 -0.90 15.26
CA HIS A 8 -6.42 0.03 15.57
C HIS A 8 -6.80 1.51 15.41
N GLY A 9 -7.91 1.83 14.76
CA GLY A 9 -8.26 3.22 14.46
C GLY A 9 -7.42 3.77 13.30
N ASP A 10 -6.84 4.96 13.48
CA ASP A 10 -6.06 5.62 12.44
C ASP A 10 -4.55 5.43 12.58
N HIS A 11 -4.11 4.70 13.60
CA HIS A 11 -2.69 4.46 13.87
C HIS A 11 -2.48 3.05 14.39
N ALA A 12 -1.53 2.33 13.84
CA ALA A 12 -1.19 0.98 14.28
C ALA A 12 0.31 0.86 14.52
N GLU A 13 0.65 0.20 15.62
CA GLU A 13 2.02 -0.26 15.88
C GLU A 13 2.08 -1.74 15.54
N LEU A 14 2.95 -2.12 14.63
CA LEU A 14 2.93 -3.46 14.05
C LEU A 14 4.31 -4.10 14.06
N ASN A 15 4.32 -5.40 14.20
CA ASN A 15 5.50 -6.21 13.95
C ASN A 15 5.59 -6.55 12.47
N PHE A 16 6.78 -6.94 12.04
CA PHE A 16 7.03 -7.33 10.66
C PHE A 16 6.10 -8.47 10.25
N ASP A 17 5.61 -8.40 9.02
CA ASP A 17 4.73 -9.39 8.40
C ASP A 17 3.33 -9.44 9.01
N SER A 18 2.94 -8.43 9.75
CA SER A 18 1.56 -8.30 10.23
C SER A 18 0.62 -8.02 9.07
N GLU A 19 -0.55 -8.65 9.12
CA GLU A 19 -1.61 -8.38 8.17
C GLU A 19 -2.65 -7.47 8.81
N ILE A 20 -3.03 -6.41 8.11
CA ILE A 20 -4.05 -5.49 8.59
C ILE A 20 -5.13 -5.31 7.52
N ASP A 21 -6.30 -4.92 7.99
CA ASP A 21 -7.42 -4.55 7.13
C ASP A 21 -7.66 -3.06 7.26
N ILE A 22 -7.54 -2.33 6.16
CA ILE A 22 -7.83 -0.90 6.10
C ILE A 22 -9.25 -0.76 5.56
N LYS A 23 -10.10 -0.15 6.35
CA LYS A 23 -11.49 0.13 5.99
C LYS A 23 -11.59 1.56 5.48
N LEU A 24 -12.03 1.73 4.27
CA LEU A 24 -12.16 3.04 3.65
C LEU A 24 -13.59 3.26 3.21
N GLU A 25 -14.17 4.38 3.62
CA GLU A 25 -15.47 4.82 3.14
C GLU A 25 -15.26 5.99 2.18
N LEU A 26 -15.77 5.83 0.98
CA LEU A 26 -15.68 6.83 -0.08
C LEU A 26 -17.05 7.36 -0.41
N SER A 27 -17.13 8.65 -0.69
CA SER A 27 -18.33 9.28 -1.21
C SER A 27 -17.94 10.08 -2.45
N LEU A 28 -18.52 9.71 -3.59
CA LEU A 28 -18.33 10.43 -4.83
C LEU A 28 -19.52 11.34 -5.05
N GLY A 29 -19.29 12.65 -4.90
CA GLY A 29 -20.34 13.64 -5.09
C GLY A 29 -20.50 14.10 -6.53
N ILE A 30 -19.64 13.68 -7.43
CA ILE A 30 -19.65 14.08 -8.83
C ILE A 30 -19.52 12.88 -9.74
N THR A 31 -20.05 13.04 -10.96
CA THR A 31 -19.94 12.01 -11.99
C THR A 31 -18.57 12.09 -12.62
N ALA A 32 -17.87 10.97 -12.61
CA ALA A 32 -16.59 10.82 -13.26
C ALA A 32 -16.65 9.67 -14.25
N GLU A 33 -16.00 9.81 -15.39
CA GLU A 33 -16.03 8.78 -16.42
C GLU A 33 -15.34 7.50 -15.98
N LYS A 34 -14.13 7.63 -15.45
CA LYS A 34 -13.35 6.51 -14.94
C LYS A 34 -12.67 6.88 -13.65
N PRO A 35 -13.40 6.81 -12.53
CA PRO A 35 -12.81 7.12 -11.24
C PRO A 35 -11.93 5.97 -10.75
N TYR A 36 -10.79 6.33 -10.19
CA TYR A 36 -9.88 5.40 -9.53
C TYR A 36 -9.49 5.92 -8.17
N LEU A 37 -9.32 5.01 -7.25
CA LEU A 37 -8.64 5.29 -5.99
C LEU A 37 -7.18 4.88 -6.15
N ILE A 38 -6.29 5.80 -5.83
CA ILE A 38 -4.87 5.49 -5.78
C ILE A 38 -4.47 5.45 -4.31
N PHE A 39 -4.05 4.28 -3.87
CA PHE A 39 -3.58 4.05 -2.52
C PHE A 39 -2.07 3.96 -2.56
N ASP A 40 -1.40 4.83 -1.79
CA ASP A 40 0.05 4.85 -1.72
C ASP A 40 0.51 4.69 -0.27
N ILE A 41 1.64 4.04 -0.10
CA ILE A 41 2.34 3.97 1.16
C ILE A 41 3.62 4.79 1.03
N VAL A 42 3.80 5.76 1.91
CA VAL A 42 4.95 6.66 1.89
C VAL A 42 5.69 6.59 3.22
N ASP A 43 7.01 6.80 3.17
CA ASP A 43 7.82 6.85 4.37
C ASP A 43 7.79 8.26 4.99
N GLN A 44 8.56 8.46 6.07
CA GLN A 44 8.62 9.75 6.76
C GLN A 44 9.14 10.89 5.90
N LYS A 45 9.94 10.57 4.90
CA LYS A 45 10.52 11.55 4.00
C LYS A 45 9.63 11.85 2.81
N GLY A 46 8.49 11.18 2.72
CA GLY A 46 7.58 11.35 1.61
C GLY A 46 7.90 10.50 0.39
N LEU A 47 8.86 9.59 0.51
CA LEU A 47 9.16 8.68 -0.59
C LEU A 47 8.05 7.65 -0.73
N GLN A 48 7.49 7.54 -1.91
CA GLN A 48 6.50 6.52 -2.20
C GLN A 48 7.16 5.16 -2.31
N LEU A 49 6.76 4.25 -1.43
CA LEU A 49 7.32 2.91 -1.40
C LEU A 49 6.55 1.94 -2.27
N SER A 50 5.24 2.07 -2.25
CA SER A 50 4.36 1.17 -2.99
C SER A 50 3.02 1.82 -3.15
N GLY A 51 2.23 1.31 -4.06
CA GLY A 51 0.89 1.79 -4.25
C GLY A 51 0.09 0.89 -5.16
N LYS A 52 -1.19 1.16 -5.23
CA LYS A 52 -2.09 0.42 -6.09
C LYS A 52 -3.16 1.35 -6.63
N ARG A 53 -3.51 1.13 -7.89
CA ARG A 53 -4.59 1.81 -8.55
C ARG A 53 -5.80 0.89 -8.54
N ILE A 54 -6.89 1.38 -7.95
CA ILE A 54 -8.08 0.58 -7.72
C ILE A 54 -9.24 1.24 -8.45
N SER A 55 -9.88 0.50 -9.34
CA SER A 55 -11.04 0.99 -10.05
C SER A 55 -12.21 1.16 -9.09
N ILE A 56 -12.85 2.32 -9.12
CA ILE A 56 -14.07 2.56 -8.35
C ILE A 56 -15.24 2.12 -9.23
N PRO A 57 -16.19 1.35 -8.68
CA PRO A 57 -17.34 0.91 -9.48
C PRO A 57 -18.04 2.09 -10.14
N GLY A 58 -18.31 1.95 -11.42
CA GLY A 58 -18.88 3.00 -12.23
C GLY A 58 -20.33 3.30 -11.89
N GLN A 59 -20.78 4.46 -12.34
CA GLN A 59 -22.15 4.90 -12.07
C GLN A 59 -23.18 4.31 -13.03
N ASP A 60 -22.74 3.58 -14.01
CA ASP A 60 -23.60 2.81 -14.90
C ASP A 60 -24.05 1.48 -14.29
N GLU A 61 -23.51 1.14 -13.12
CA GLU A 61 -24.04 0.06 -12.33
C GLU A 61 -25.07 0.63 -11.36
N ASP A 62 -26.04 -0.18 -11.00
CA ASP A 62 -27.15 0.23 -10.12
C ASP A 62 -26.68 0.51 -8.68
N TRP A 63 -25.76 1.43 -8.53
CA TRP A 63 -25.34 1.88 -7.22
C TRP A 63 -26.29 2.99 -6.75
N GLU A 64 -27.23 2.62 -5.92
CA GLU A 64 -28.22 3.55 -5.40
C GLU A 64 -27.62 4.57 -4.46
N SER A 65 -26.44 4.27 -3.91
CA SER A 65 -25.79 5.15 -2.94
C SER A 65 -24.47 5.67 -3.52
N PRO A 66 -24.16 6.97 -3.33
CA PRO A 66 -22.85 7.50 -3.69
C PRO A 66 -21.73 7.02 -2.76
N ARG A 67 -22.06 6.24 -1.75
CA ARG A 67 -21.07 5.73 -0.79
C ARG A 67 -20.58 4.36 -1.17
N HIS A 68 -19.28 4.19 -1.09
CA HIS A 68 -18.62 2.92 -1.37
C HIS A 68 -17.73 2.56 -0.18
N ASN A 69 -17.75 1.31 0.19
CA ASN A 69 -16.87 0.79 1.23
C ASN A 69 -15.83 -0.10 0.59
N LEU A 70 -14.57 0.16 0.88
CA LEU A 70 -13.44 -0.62 0.39
C LEU A 70 -12.69 -1.20 1.56
N ASN A 71 -12.35 -2.47 1.46
CA ASN A 71 -11.45 -3.11 2.41
C ASN A 71 -10.14 -3.41 1.70
N ILE A 72 -9.05 -2.87 2.22
CA ILE A 72 -7.72 -3.15 1.70
C ILE A 72 -7.02 -4.05 2.70
N LYS A 73 -6.69 -5.25 2.28
CA LYS A 73 -5.93 -6.17 3.10
C LYS A 73 -4.46 -5.99 2.76
N LEU A 74 -3.67 -5.65 3.74
CA LEU A 74 -2.28 -5.26 3.56
C LEU A 74 -1.39 -6.09 4.48
N ARG A 75 -0.35 -6.67 3.89
CA ARG A 75 0.69 -7.34 4.66
C ARG A 75 1.87 -6.40 4.79
N CYS A 76 2.21 -6.06 6.02
CA CYS A 76 3.21 -5.04 6.32
C CYS A 76 4.60 -5.65 6.45
N CYS A 77 5.34 -5.65 5.36
CA CYS A 77 6.69 -6.20 5.28
C CYS A 77 7.69 -5.07 5.08
N PHE A 78 7.72 -4.13 6.03
CA PHE A 78 8.57 -2.94 5.96
C PHE A 78 9.63 -2.97 7.05
N GLN A 79 10.72 -2.27 6.81
CA GLN A 79 11.72 -1.99 7.83
C GLN A 79 11.10 -1.17 8.97
N ARG A 80 11.75 -1.21 10.13
CA ARG A 80 11.31 -0.39 11.25
C ARG A 80 11.24 1.09 10.85
N GLY A 81 10.15 1.73 11.19
CA GLY A 81 9.92 3.13 10.86
C GLY A 81 8.46 3.47 10.83
N ILE A 82 8.17 4.71 10.51
CA ILE A 82 6.82 5.24 10.45
C ILE A 82 6.44 5.44 8.98
N TYR A 83 5.27 4.96 8.63
CA TYR A 83 4.74 5.02 7.28
C TYR A 83 3.35 5.62 7.31
N ARG A 84 2.99 6.30 6.23
CA ARG A 84 1.67 6.90 6.09
C ARG A 84 1.00 6.38 4.84
N CYS A 85 -0.31 6.27 4.91
CA CYS A 85 -1.12 5.87 3.77
C CYS A 85 -1.73 7.13 3.16
N ARG A 86 -1.52 7.29 1.86
CA ARG A 86 -2.06 8.40 1.10
C ARG A 86 -3.15 7.87 0.18
N PHE A 87 -4.26 8.59 0.13
CA PHE A 87 -5.38 8.24 -0.73
C PHE A 87 -5.65 9.37 -1.70
N ARG A 88 -5.78 9.04 -2.97
CA ARG A 88 -6.15 10.00 -4.00
C ARG A 88 -7.29 9.43 -4.81
N ILE A 89 -8.24 10.28 -5.17
CA ILE A 89 -9.29 9.92 -6.12
C ILE A 89 -9.02 10.71 -7.38
N VAL A 90 -8.94 10.00 -8.49
CA VAL A 90 -8.66 10.61 -9.78
C VAL A 90 -9.71 10.17 -10.80
N ASN A 91 -9.94 11.01 -11.78
CA ASN A 91 -10.65 10.64 -13.00
C ASN A 91 -9.61 10.44 -14.10
N ALA A 92 -9.54 9.24 -14.62
CA ALA A 92 -8.52 8.89 -15.62
C ALA A 92 -9.17 8.19 -16.80
N PRO A 93 -9.79 8.96 -17.73
CA PRO A 93 -10.35 8.37 -18.95
C PRO A 93 -9.30 7.62 -19.76
N THR A 94 -8.06 8.12 -19.75
CA THR A 94 -6.90 7.43 -20.32
C THR A 94 -5.74 7.50 -19.31
N LEU A 95 -4.70 6.72 -19.54
CA LEU A 95 -3.51 6.77 -18.69
C LEU A 95 -2.81 8.14 -18.76
N GLU A 96 -2.98 8.84 -19.85
CA GLU A 96 -2.33 10.14 -20.08
C GLU A 96 -3.15 11.30 -19.56
N GLN A 97 -4.46 11.11 -19.43
CA GLN A 97 -5.39 12.15 -19.00
C GLN A 97 -5.90 11.80 -17.61
N THR A 98 -5.22 12.30 -16.61
CA THR A 98 -5.58 12.05 -15.22
C THR A 98 -5.88 13.38 -14.53
N GLN A 99 -7.06 13.48 -13.95
CA GLN A 99 -7.47 14.64 -13.17
C GLN A 99 -7.62 14.26 -11.71
N LEU A 100 -6.93 14.99 -10.84
CA LEU A 100 -7.04 14.78 -9.41
C LEU A 100 -8.36 15.36 -8.90
N LEU A 101 -9.16 14.53 -8.26
CA LEU A 101 -10.43 14.94 -7.68
C LEU A 101 -10.34 15.15 -6.17
N SER A 102 -9.51 14.38 -5.49
CA SER A 102 -9.37 14.47 -4.05
C SER A 102 -8.07 13.84 -3.58
N ARG A 103 -7.53 14.35 -2.49
CA ARG A 103 -6.30 13.83 -1.89
C ARG A 103 -6.37 13.89 -0.39
N GLN A 104 -5.95 12.82 0.28
CA GLN A 104 -5.82 12.73 1.74
C GLN A 104 -4.50 12.04 2.06
N ASP A 105 -3.61 12.74 2.78
CA ASP A 105 -2.24 12.28 2.99
C ASP A 105 -2.02 11.58 4.33
N ASP A 106 -2.80 11.94 5.35
CA ASP A 106 -2.49 11.56 6.72
C ASP A 106 -3.64 10.86 7.44
N LEU A 107 -4.51 10.15 6.70
CA LEU A 107 -5.63 9.47 7.33
C LEU A 107 -5.20 8.28 8.17
N ILE A 108 -4.12 7.61 7.79
CA ILE A 108 -3.65 6.39 8.45
C ILE A 108 -2.14 6.44 8.56
N SER A 109 -1.63 6.08 9.74
CA SER A 109 -0.20 5.88 9.94
C SER A 109 0.08 4.50 10.51
N ILE A 110 1.24 3.96 10.14
CA ILE A 110 1.70 2.64 10.57
C ILE A 110 3.10 2.82 11.14
N ASN A 111 3.29 2.35 12.36
CA ASN A 111 4.60 2.31 13.00
C ASN A 111 5.09 0.88 13.06
N MET A 112 6.10 0.56 12.26
CA MET A 112 6.76 -0.74 12.27
C MET A 112 7.82 -0.70 13.36
N ILE A 113 7.62 -1.49 14.41
CA ILE A 113 8.44 -1.40 15.61
C ILE A 113 9.56 -2.44 15.68
N GLN A 114 9.52 -3.45 14.81
CA GLN A 114 10.48 -4.54 14.83
C GLN A 114 11.67 -4.25 13.92
N ASP A 115 12.89 -4.41 14.44
CA ASP A 115 14.10 -4.36 13.63
C ASP A 115 14.29 -5.68 12.89
N VAL A 116 14.28 -5.63 11.57
CA VAL A 116 14.38 -6.83 10.72
C VAL A 116 15.55 -6.75 9.76
N ARG A 117 16.57 -5.94 10.08
CA ARG A 117 17.73 -5.76 9.20
C ARG A 117 18.50 -7.04 8.95
N GLU A 118 18.38 -8.01 9.84
CA GLU A 118 19.02 -9.31 9.66
C GLU A 118 18.29 -10.18 8.63
N ARG A 119 17.03 -9.92 8.37
CA ARG A 119 16.21 -10.71 7.44
C ARG A 119 16.39 -10.25 6.00
N PHE A 120 16.48 -8.95 5.80
CA PHE A 120 16.67 -8.38 4.48
C PHE A 120 17.21 -6.97 4.62
N THR A 121 17.81 -6.47 3.56
CA THR A 121 18.26 -5.08 3.46
C THR A 121 17.41 -4.35 2.43
N GLY A 122 17.37 -3.04 2.54
CA GLY A 122 16.53 -2.24 1.65
C GLY A 122 15.15 -2.03 2.22
N ILE A 123 14.22 -1.62 1.37
CA ILE A 123 12.89 -1.19 1.79
C ILE A 123 11.93 -2.37 1.89
N PHE A 124 11.97 -3.26 0.91
CA PHE A 124 11.10 -4.42 0.84
C PHE A 124 11.90 -5.70 0.71
N PRO A 125 11.41 -6.80 1.29
CA PRO A 125 11.96 -8.10 0.97
C PRO A 125 11.51 -8.50 -0.44
N VAL A 126 12.48 -8.90 -1.24
CA VAL A 126 12.22 -9.48 -2.55
C VAL A 126 12.46 -10.97 -2.43
N PRO A 127 11.50 -11.81 -2.82
CA PRO A 127 11.72 -13.25 -2.77
C PRO A 127 12.94 -13.63 -3.56
N MET A 128 13.90 -14.28 -2.89
CA MET A 128 15.11 -14.75 -3.54
C MET A 128 15.62 -15.99 -2.83
N HIS A 129 16.22 -16.84 -3.60
CA HIS A 129 16.79 -18.08 -3.11
C HIS A 129 18.28 -18.08 -3.41
N CYS A 130 19.08 -18.36 -2.37
CA CYS A 130 20.54 -18.34 -2.50
C CYS A 130 21.12 -19.67 -2.06
N GLU A 131 21.95 -20.24 -2.87
CA GLU A 131 22.62 -21.50 -2.58
C GLU A 131 24.12 -21.35 -2.75
N TRP A 132 24.86 -21.93 -1.81
CA TRP A 132 26.30 -22.06 -1.94
C TRP A 132 26.64 -23.43 -2.50
N SER A 133 27.65 -23.49 -3.36
CA SER A 133 28.17 -24.74 -3.83
C SER A 133 29.69 -24.68 -3.80
N GLN A 134 30.32 -25.83 -3.61
CA GLN A 134 31.76 -25.89 -3.76
C GLN A 134 32.12 -25.80 -5.22
N GLY A 135 33.34 -25.30 -5.51
CA GLY A 135 33.85 -25.25 -6.87
C GLY A 135 33.83 -26.62 -7.53
N GLY A 136 33.56 -26.65 -8.82
CA GLY A 136 33.41 -27.88 -9.56
C GLY A 136 34.64 -28.75 -9.59
N ASN A 137 35.78 -28.18 -9.27
CA ASN A 137 37.04 -28.92 -9.17
C ASN A 137 37.31 -29.16 -7.69
N SER A 138 37.69 -30.35 -7.35
CA SER A 138 38.04 -30.72 -5.99
C SER A 138 39.15 -29.86 -5.39
N MET A 139 39.95 -29.25 -6.22
CA MET A 139 41.01 -28.37 -5.76
C MET A 139 40.53 -26.98 -5.45
N ASP A 140 39.39 -26.63 -5.92
CA ASP A 140 38.80 -25.32 -5.69
C ASP A 140 37.97 -25.39 -4.44
N LYS A 141 38.46 -24.80 -3.38
CA LYS A 141 37.80 -24.79 -2.10
C LYS A 141 37.13 -23.45 -1.81
N SER A 142 37.09 -22.60 -2.75
CA SER A 142 36.42 -21.34 -2.56
C SER A 142 34.92 -21.58 -2.38
N SER A 143 34.37 -21.04 -1.38
CA SER A 143 32.98 -21.21 -1.05
C SER A 143 32.37 -19.89 -0.66
#